data_0493fc6a6bded88891e7221b9d1a514b
#
_entry.id   0493fc6a6bded88891e7221b9d1a514b
#
_cell.length_a   1.000
_cell.length_b   1.000
_cell.length_c   1.000
_cell.angle_alpha   90.00
_cell.angle_beta   90.00
_cell.angle_gamma   90.00
#
_symmetry.space_group_name_H-M   'P 1'
#
loop_
_entity.id
_entity.type
_entity.pdbx_description
1 polymer ?
#
loop_
_entity_poly.entity_id
_entity_poly.type
_entity_poly.pdbx_seq_one_letter_code
_entity_poly.pdbx_strand_id
1 'polypeptide(L)'
;MSLFPWAEPGGPLEPPGFLNYWAHWDGAWYSEVATEGYDYRAPESTTFFPIFPLLVRAGMALGGGPAFWGILISLVATVFAVYFLYRIAEKLWDVEAARAAVLTFAFFPTAFFLNAMYTEALFVAFTAGSFWAVYVRRDLLLAGVLGALAAATRNFGVLLLIPLGYEWLHNRREFGRWEAWKMALVPAGLLGYVVFLWTWFGDPAIFFSQQGAHWSRYLTDPATALGMAWTTAGEGLGYLLDPAMLFLDQTSDPTIEASNTTNLAFLVFFLVLMGIGFVILPPGLSVYTFLVTLLPILTPSPLVPLMGLPRYMLGAFSLFLLLGYLLSRSKLALYSWLVVSGGLGVALTALFVTWRWVA
;
A
#
# COMPACT_ATOMS: atom_id res chain seq x y z
N MET A 1 1.16 -15.89 -22.90
CA MET A 1 0.41 -16.03 -21.64
C MET A 1 0.23 -14.60 -21.13
N SER A 2 -1.00 -14.03 -21.19
CA SER A 2 -1.22 -12.66 -20.69
C SER A 2 -0.99 -12.67 -19.20
N LEU A 3 -0.25 -11.68 -18.67
CA LEU A 3 -0.07 -11.46 -17.22
C LEU A 3 -1.42 -11.24 -16.51
N PHE A 4 -2.50 -11.07 -17.27
CA PHE A 4 -3.84 -10.74 -16.79
C PHE A 4 -4.90 -11.50 -17.58
N PRO A 5 -5.35 -12.67 -17.12
CA PRO A 5 -6.28 -13.54 -17.84
C PRO A 5 -7.68 -12.92 -18.14
N TRP A 6 -8.03 -11.80 -17.53
CA TRP A 6 -9.30 -11.07 -17.75
C TRP A 6 -9.20 -9.89 -18.72
N ALA A 7 -8.04 -9.55 -19.22
CA ALA A 7 -7.87 -8.55 -20.26
C ALA A 7 -8.07 -9.15 -21.67
N GLU A 8 -8.88 -10.21 -21.80
CA GLU A 8 -9.18 -10.77 -23.11
C GLU A 8 -10.08 -9.83 -23.91
N PRO A 9 -9.72 -9.55 -25.19
CA PRO A 9 -10.63 -8.89 -26.12
C PRO A 9 -11.81 -9.81 -26.37
N GLY A 10 -12.97 -9.52 -25.77
CA GLY A 10 -14.18 -10.34 -25.90
C GLY A 10 -14.99 -10.51 -24.62
N GLY A 11 -14.57 -9.87 -23.52
CA GLY A 11 -15.42 -9.76 -22.32
C GLY A 11 -16.76 -9.09 -22.64
N PRO A 12 -17.76 -9.21 -21.75
CA PRO A 12 -19.12 -8.78 -22.04
C PRO A 12 -19.17 -7.32 -22.52
N LEU A 13 -19.84 -7.10 -23.65
CA LEU A 13 -20.00 -5.81 -24.35
C LEU A 13 -20.80 -4.75 -23.56
N GLU A 14 -21.19 -5.02 -22.33
CA GLU A 14 -21.83 -4.04 -21.47
C GLU A 14 -20.75 -3.18 -20.80
N PRO A 15 -20.85 -1.83 -20.89
CA PRO A 15 -19.91 -0.96 -20.20
C PRO A 15 -19.98 -1.28 -18.71
N PRO A 16 -18.84 -1.49 -18.04
CA PRO A 16 -18.83 -1.78 -16.60
C PRO A 16 -19.54 -0.64 -15.86
N GLY A 17 -20.35 -0.98 -14.87
CA GLY A 17 -20.96 0.04 -14.00
C GLY A 17 -19.88 0.94 -13.41
N PHE A 18 -20.20 2.22 -13.15
CA PHE A 18 -19.24 3.23 -12.68
C PHE A 18 -18.28 2.75 -11.56
N LEU A 19 -18.79 1.95 -10.63
CA LEU A 19 -17.98 1.41 -9.53
C LEU A 19 -16.92 0.41 -10.00
N ASN A 20 -17.17 -0.30 -11.10
CA ASN A 20 -16.23 -1.32 -11.61
C ASN A 20 -14.94 -0.70 -12.14
N TYR A 21 -14.94 0.58 -12.53
CA TYR A 21 -13.70 1.31 -12.88
C TYR A 21 -12.73 1.45 -11.71
N TRP A 22 -13.18 1.24 -10.47
CA TRP A 22 -12.37 1.32 -9.26
C TRP A 22 -12.03 -0.07 -8.67
N ALA A 23 -12.40 -1.14 -9.38
CA ALA A 23 -12.18 -2.53 -8.97
C ALA A 23 -11.33 -3.31 -9.98
N HIS A 24 -10.44 -2.63 -10.73
CA HIS A 24 -9.54 -3.23 -11.70
C HIS A 24 -8.35 -3.93 -11.03
N TRP A 25 -7.65 -4.80 -11.77
CA TRP A 25 -6.40 -5.46 -11.37
C TRP A 25 -6.57 -6.23 -10.05
N ASP A 26 -5.84 -5.86 -8.99
CA ASP A 26 -5.97 -6.50 -7.68
C ASP A 26 -7.41 -6.42 -7.12
N GLY A 27 -8.18 -5.40 -7.49
CA GLY A 27 -9.59 -5.26 -7.12
C GLY A 27 -10.45 -6.42 -7.59
N ALA A 28 -10.15 -6.99 -8.77
CA ALA A 28 -10.84 -8.17 -9.27
C ALA A 28 -10.56 -9.41 -8.40
N TRP A 29 -9.30 -9.61 -7.97
CA TRP A 29 -8.93 -10.67 -7.04
C TRP A 29 -9.62 -10.53 -5.68
N TYR A 30 -9.66 -9.32 -5.12
CA TYR A 30 -10.38 -9.09 -3.86
C TYR A 30 -11.89 -9.35 -4.02
N SER A 31 -12.47 -9.02 -5.20
CA SER A 31 -13.85 -9.33 -5.51
C SER A 31 -14.09 -10.83 -5.55
N GLU A 32 -13.24 -11.58 -6.26
CA GLU A 32 -13.32 -13.03 -6.38
C GLU A 32 -13.20 -13.71 -5.02
N VAL A 33 -12.17 -13.36 -4.22
CA VAL A 33 -12.01 -13.93 -2.87
C VAL A 33 -13.18 -13.58 -1.96
N ALA A 34 -13.80 -12.39 -2.10
CA ALA A 34 -14.96 -12.02 -1.31
C ALA A 34 -16.21 -12.82 -1.69
N THR A 35 -16.40 -13.16 -2.97
CA THR A 35 -17.57 -13.89 -3.48
C THR A 35 -17.41 -15.40 -3.37
N GLU A 36 -16.30 -15.94 -3.87
CA GLU A 36 -16.06 -17.38 -4.02
C GLU A 36 -15.25 -17.96 -2.85
N GLY A 37 -14.40 -17.14 -2.23
CA GLY A 37 -13.39 -17.59 -1.26
C GLY A 37 -12.08 -17.98 -1.94
N TYR A 38 -11.20 -18.67 -1.20
CA TYR A 38 -9.93 -19.17 -1.73
C TYR A 38 -10.14 -20.53 -2.40
N ASP A 39 -9.72 -20.67 -3.67
CA ASP A 39 -9.87 -21.90 -4.45
C ASP A 39 -8.49 -22.58 -4.66
N TYR A 40 -8.49 -23.92 -4.58
CA TYR A 40 -7.34 -24.76 -4.95
C TYR A 40 -6.94 -24.65 -6.43
N ARG A 41 -7.88 -24.27 -7.29
CA ARG A 41 -7.64 -24.10 -8.73
C ARG A 41 -6.99 -22.76 -9.07
N ALA A 42 -7.08 -21.80 -8.15
CA ALA A 42 -6.51 -20.47 -8.23
C ALA A 42 -5.68 -20.17 -6.97
N PRO A 43 -4.59 -20.93 -6.69
CA PRO A 43 -3.81 -20.79 -5.46
C PRO A 43 -3.13 -19.42 -5.34
N GLU A 44 -2.95 -18.69 -6.45
CA GLU A 44 -2.49 -17.30 -6.49
C GLU A 44 -3.41 -16.35 -5.71
N SER A 45 -4.69 -16.66 -5.56
CA SER A 45 -5.64 -15.92 -4.72
C SER A 45 -5.16 -15.79 -3.27
N THR A 46 -4.32 -16.74 -2.80
CA THR A 46 -3.75 -16.72 -1.44
C THR A 46 -2.76 -15.58 -1.21
N THR A 47 -2.31 -14.87 -2.25
CA THR A 47 -1.50 -13.66 -2.09
C THR A 47 -2.32 -12.46 -1.61
N PHE A 48 -3.67 -12.53 -1.70
CA PHE A 48 -4.63 -11.51 -1.27
C PHE A 48 -5.13 -11.81 0.14
N PHE A 49 -4.64 -11.09 1.12
CA PHE A 49 -4.83 -11.34 2.54
C PHE A 49 -6.28 -11.14 3.01
N PRO A 50 -6.73 -11.88 4.07
CA PRO A 50 -8.15 -12.17 4.29
C PRO A 50 -8.99 -11.02 4.84
N ILE A 51 -8.44 -10.04 5.57
CA ILE A 51 -9.27 -9.04 6.28
C ILE A 51 -10.12 -8.22 5.31
N PHE A 52 -9.54 -7.74 4.21
CA PHE A 52 -10.28 -6.91 3.26
C PHE A 52 -11.41 -7.69 2.57
N PRO A 53 -11.17 -8.86 1.92
CA PRO A 53 -12.26 -9.63 1.31
C PRO A 53 -13.28 -10.13 2.33
N LEU A 54 -12.92 -10.43 3.58
CA LEU A 54 -13.88 -10.80 4.62
C LEU A 54 -14.81 -9.63 4.99
N LEU A 55 -14.28 -8.41 5.08
CA LEU A 55 -15.09 -7.21 5.31
C LEU A 55 -16.03 -6.95 4.14
N VAL A 56 -15.54 -7.10 2.90
CA VAL A 56 -16.36 -6.98 1.68
C VAL A 56 -17.48 -8.02 1.71
N ARG A 57 -17.16 -9.29 1.98
CA ARG A 57 -18.16 -10.37 2.09
C ARG A 57 -19.20 -10.10 3.16
N ALA A 58 -18.78 -9.62 4.34
CA ALA A 58 -19.70 -9.25 5.42
C ALA A 58 -20.62 -8.10 5.01
N GLY A 59 -20.11 -7.12 4.28
CA GLY A 59 -20.92 -6.03 3.71
C GLY A 59 -21.95 -6.54 2.70
N MET A 60 -21.53 -7.42 1.78
CA MET A 60 -22.42 -8.01 0.77
C MET A 60 -23.64 -8.75 1.38
N ALA A 61 -23.52 -9.28 2.61
CA ALA A 61 -24.63 -9.87 3.32
C ALA A 61 -25.75 -8.86 3.65
N LEU A 62 -25.47 -7.56 3.60
CA LEU A 62 -26.45 -6.48 3.75
C LEU A 62 -27.06 -6.03 2.41
N GLY A 63 -26.66 -6.66 1.30
CA GLY A 63 -27.03 -6.31 -0.07
C GLY A 63 -25.95 -5.51 -0.78
N GLY A 64 -26.04 -5.42 -2.11
CA GLY A 64 -25.03 -4.75 -2.96
C GLY A 64 -23.89 -5.68 -3.41
N GLY A 65 -23.12 -5.22 -4.38
CA GLY A 65 -22.02 -5.98 -4.96
C GLY A 65 -20.66 -5.75 -4.28
N PRO A 66 -19.64 -6.56 -4.63
CA PRO A 66 -18.32 -6.49 -3.99
C PRO A 66 -17.63 -5.15 -4.25
N ALA A 67 -17.74 -4.56 -5.46
CA ALA A 67 -17.13 -3.27 -5.77
C ALA A 67 -17.69 -2.14 -4.88
N PHE A 68 -19.01 -2.12 -4.63
CA PHE A 68 -19.62 -1.14 -3.74
C PHE A 68 -19.05 -1.22 -2.32
N TRP A 69 -19.00 -2.41 -1.74
CA TRP A 69 -18.51 -2.60 -0.38
C TRP A 69 -16.99 -2.41 -0.29
N GLY A 70 -16.23 -2.87 -1.29
CA GLY A 70 -14.79 -2.65 -1.33
C GLY A 70 -14.43 -1.18 -1.33
N ILE A 71 -15.08 -0.38 -2.18
CA ILE A 71 -14.89 1.07 -2.24
C ILE A 71 -15.33 1.75 -0.94
N LEU A 72 -16.50 1.38 -0.40
CA LEU A 72 -17.00 1.95 0.85
C LEU A 72 -16.06 1.69 2.02
N ILE A 73 -15.54 0.45 2.15
CA ILE A 73 -14.56 0.08 3.17
C ILE A 73 -13.28 0.90 3.01
N SER A 74 -12.78 1.06 1.77
CA SER A 74 -11.60 1.87 1.48
C SER A 74 -11.81 3.34 1.84
N LEU A 75 -12.96 3.93 1.53
CA LEU A 75 -13.30 5.30 1.89
C LEU A 75 -13.37 5.49 3.42
N VAL A 76 -14.03 4.58 4.13
CA VAL A 76 -14.10 4.62 5.61
C VAL A 76 -12.70 4.48 6.21
N ALA A 77 -11.90 3.54 5.69
CA ALA A 77 -10.52 3.36 6.14
C ALA A 77 -9.66 4.60 5.87
N THR A 78 -9.86 5.28 4.73
CA THR A 78 -9.17 6.53 4.40
C THR A 78 -9.48 7.62 5.42
N VAL A 79 -10.73 7.75 5.88
CA VAL A 79 -11.10 8.72 6.92
C VAL A 79 -10.32 8.42 8.22
N PHE A 80 -10.25 7.15 8.63
CA PHE A 80 -9.46 6.77 9.82
C PHE A 80 -7.96 6.99 9.61
N ALA A 81 -7.41 6.63 8.45
CA ALA A 81 -6.00 6.89 8.11
C ALA A 81 -5.65 8.37 8.24
N VAL A 82 -6.43 9.25 7.60
CA VAL A 82 -6.27 10.70 7.65
C VAL A 82 -6.38 11.22 9.09
N TYR A 83 -7.36 10.73 9.87
CA TYR A 83 -7.49 11.08 11.27
C TYR A 83 -6.25 10.72 12.08
N PHE A 84 -5.72 9.51 11.91
CA PHE A 84 -4.54 9.08 12.66
C PHE A 84 -3.28 9.84 12.22
N LEU A 85 -3.09 10.08 10.92
CA LEU A 85 -2.01 10.91 10.42
C LEU A 85 -2.05 12.31 11.04
N TYR A 86 -3.23 12.95 11.00
CA TYR A 86 -3.43 14.26 11.60
C TYR A 86 -3.02 14.27 13.08
N ARG A 87 -3.54 13.33 13.86
CA ARG A 87 -3.31 13.26 15.33
C ARG A 87 -1.85 12.95 15.68
N ILE A 88 -1.15 12.14 14.85
CA ILE A 88 0.28 11.88 15.05
C ILE A 88 1.09 13.13 14.72
N ALA A 89 0.85 13.77 13.59
CA ALA A 89 1.59 14.97 13.19
C ALA A 89 1.36 16.14 14.16
N GLU A 90 0.10 16.36 14.61
CA GLU A 90 -0.25 17.34 15.63
C GLU A 90 0.50 17.09 16.94
N LYS A 91 0.64 15.82 17.35
CA LYS A 91 1.37 15.42 18.55
C LYS A 91 2.87 15.61 18.43
N LEU A 92 3.44 15.34 17.24
CA LEU A 92 4.88 15.43 17.01
C LEU A 92 5.35 16.88 16.82
N TRP A 93 4.52 17.71 16.20
CA TRP A 93 4.90 19.09 15.84
C TRP A 93 3.79 20.08 16.18
N ASP A 94 2.92 20.38 15.21
CA ASP A 94 1.87 21.40 15.35
C ASP A 94 0.67 21.12 14.39
N VAL A 95 -0.37 21.95 14.50
CA VAL A 95 -1.60 21.86 13.69
C VAL A 95 -1.31 22.12 12.21
N GLU A 96 -0.38 23.01 11.89
CA GLU A 96 -0.05 23.35 10.50
C GLU A 96 0.67 22.17 9.81
N ALA A 97 1.60 21.53 10.50
CA ALA A 97 2.22 20.29 10.04
C ALA A 97 1.18 19.16 9.87
N ALA A 98 0.23 19.06 10.81
CA ALA A 98 -0.84 18.04 10.71
C ALA A 98 -1.75 18.26 9.50
N ARG A 99 -2.16 19.51 9.23
CA ARG A 99 -2.95 19.85 8.02
C ARG A 99 -2.18 19.54 6.74
N ALA A 100 -0.91 19.96 6.70
CA ALA A 100 -0.06 19.72 5.54
C ALA A 100 0.20 18.23 5.31
N ALA A 101 0.39 17.42 6.38
CA ALA A 101 0.56 15.97 6.28
C ALA A 101 -0.66 15.28 5.65
N VAL A 102 -1.86 15.66 6.08
CA VAL A 102 -3.10 15.15 5.48
C VAL A 102 -3.21 15.54 4.01
N LEU A 103 -2.93 16.80 3.67
CA LEU A 103 -3.00 17.28 2.29
C LEU A 103 -1.96 16.57 1.40
N THR A 104 -0.72 16.42 1.86
CA THR A 104 0.32 15.74 1.07
C THR A 104 0.01 14.27 0.85
N PHE A 105 -0.62 13.60 1.81
CA PHE A 105 -1.09 12.22 1.69
C PHE A 105 -2.28 12.09 0.74
N ALA A 106 -3.31 12.93 0.92
CA ALA A 106 -4.55 12.87 0.13
C ALA A 106 -4.35 13.27 -1.34
N PHE A 107 -3.38 14.15 -1.63
CA PHE A 107 -3.05 14.62 -2.98
C PHE A 107 -1.82 13.93 -3.56
N PHE A 108 -1.32 12.86 -2.94
CA PHE A 108 -0.22 12.09 -3.52
C PHE A 108 -0.66 11.45 -4.85
N PRO A 109 0.22 11.34 -5.88
CA PRO A 109 -0.19 10.92 -7.22
C PRO A 109 -0.91 9.56 -7.27
N THR A 110 -0.61 8.65 -6.37
CA THR A 110 -1.28 7.34 -6.28
C THR A 110 -2.36 7.27 -5.20
N ALA A 111 -2.76 8.40 -4.60
CA ALA A 111 -3.77 8.42 -3.54
C ALA A 111 -5.16 7.92 -3.98
N PHE A 112 -5.44 7.84 -5.28
CA PHE A 112 -6.67 7.24 -5.78
C PHE A 112 -6.83 5.77 -5.38
N PHE A 113 -5.74 5.03 -5.10
CA PHE A 113 -5.81 3.68 -4.54
C PHE A 113 -6.42 3.65 -3.13
N LEU A 114 -6.44 4.77 -2.41
CA LEU A 114 -7.14 4.88 -1.12
C LEU A 114 -8.67 4.85 -1.27
N ASN A 115 -9.18 5.08 -2.47
CA ASN A 115 -10.60 5.09 -2.79
C ASN A 115 -11.01 3.92 -3.70
N ALA A 116 -10.06 3.18 -4.24
CA ALA A 116 -10.30 1.99 -5.04
C ALA A 116 -10.60 0.75 -4.16
N MET A 117 -11.06 -0.34 -4.77
CA MET A 117 -11.26 -1.62 -4.10
C MET A 117 -9.93 -2.31 -3.82
N TYR A 118 -9.14 -1.72 -2.92
CA TYR A 118 -7.77 -2.09 -2.60
C TYR A 118 -7.52 -2.06 -1.09
N THR A 119 -6.42 -2.66 -0.64
CA THR A 119 -6.09 -2.75 0.78
C THR A 119 -5.28 -1.58 1.33
N GLU A 120 -4.84 -0.65 0.49
CA GLU A 120 -3.93 0.44 0.87
C GLU A 120 -4.51 1.29 1.99
N ALA A 121 -5.75 1.76 1.85
CA ALA A 121 -6.42 2.57 2.86
C ALA A 121 -6.55 1.84 4.19
N LEU A 122 -6.99 0.58 4.14
CA LEU A 122 -7.19 -0.24 5.34
C LEU A 122 -5.86 -0.53 6.04
N PHE A 123 -4.82 -0.84 5.28
CA PHE A 123 -3.48 -1.06 5.79
C PHE A 123 -2.91 0.19 6.46
N VAL A 124 -3.05 1.37 5.82
CA VAL A 124 -2.62 2.65 6.42
C VAL A 124 -3.42 2.97 7.66
N ALA A 125 -4.74 2.77 7.66
CA ALA A 125 -5.57 2.99 8.84
C ALA A 125 -5.10 2.15 10.03
N PHE A 126 -4.80 0.88 9.83
CA PHE A 126 -4.34 0.00 10.90
C PHE A 126 -2.91 0.31 11.34
N THR A 127 -1.98 0.56 10.41
CA THR A 127 -0.59 0.85 10.74
C THR A 127 -0.44 2.22 11.41
N ALA A 128 -1.03 3.28 10.85
CA ALA A 128 -1.04 4.60 11.46
C ALA A 128 -1.82 4.60 12.77
N GLY A 129 -2.94 3.86 12.85
CA GLY A 129 -3.71 3.68 14.07
C GLY A 129 -2.89 3.00 15.18
N SER A 130 -2.04 2.03 14.84
CA SER A 130 -1.13 1.37 15.77
C SER A 130 -0.13 2.37 16.38
N PHE A 131 0.49 3.21 15.56
CA PHE A 131 1.36 4.28 16.04
C PHE A 131 0.61 5.38 16.81
N TRP A 132 -0.60 5.75 16.36
CA TRP A 132 -1.45 6.67 17.12
C TRP A 132 -1.78 6.14 18.52
N ALA A 133 -2.06 4.83 18.61
CA ALA A 133 -2.30 4.20 19.92
C ALA A 133 -1.09 4.33 20.84
N VAL A 134 0.14 4.16 20.30
CA VAL A 134 1.38 4.32 21.08
C VAL A 134 1.66 5.79 21.42
N TYR A 135 1.67 6.68 20.42
CA TYR A 135 2.14 8.07 20.63
C TYR A 135 1.12 8.97 21.30
N VAL A 136 -0.17 8.77 21.01
CA VAL A 136 -1.24 9.67 21.47
C VAL A 136 -2.05 9.07 22.62
N ARG A 137 -2.41 7.78 22.52
CA ARG A 137 -3.26 7.11 23.53
C ARG A 137 -2.47 6.44 24.63
N ARG A 138 -1.19 6.15 24.41
CA ARG A 138 -0.35 5.35 25.32
C ARG A 138 -0.95 3.97 25.62
N ASP A 139 -1.55 3.34 24.62
CA ASP A 139 -2.24 2.06 24.71
C ASP A 139 -1.58 1.00 23.82
N LEU A 140 -0.77 0.11 24.41
CA LEU A 140 -0.09 -0.96 23.71
C LEU A 140 -1.04 -2.10 23.29
N LEU A 141 -2.15 -2.30 24.01
CA LEU A 141 -3.12 -3.33 23.62
C LEU A 141 -3.80 -2.93 22.31
N LEU A 142 -4.28 -1.69 22.24
CA LEU A 142 -4.88 -1.16 21.01
C LEU A 142 -3.86 -1.17 19.85
N ALA A 143 -2.60 -0.80 20.13
CA ALA A 143 -1.53 -0.85 19.14
C ALA A 143 -1.30 -2.28 18.62
N GLY A 144 -1.26 -3.27 19.51
CA GLY A 144 -1.09 -4.69 19.15
C GLY A 144 -2.27 -5.23 18.34
N VAL A 145 -3.50 -4.89 18.72
CA VAL A 145 -4.72 -5.30 17.99
C VAL A 145 -4.74 -4.70 16.59
N LEU A 146 -4.48 -3.39 16.45
CA LEU A 146 -4.41 -2.72 15.14
C LEU A 146 -3.25 -3.27 14.30
N GLY A 147 -2.11 -3.60 14.93
CA GLY A 147 -1.00 -4.26 14.28
C GLY A 147 -1.33 -5.67 13.78
N ALA A 148 -2.12 -6.45 14.54
CA ALA A 148 -2.62 -7.75 14.11
C ALA A 148 -3.54 -7.63 12.87
N LEU A 149 -4.44 -6.65 12.88
CA LEU A 149 -5.31 -6.35 11.74
C LEU A 149 -4.51 -5.91 10.50
N ALA A 150 -3.46 -5.11 10.70
CA ALA A 150 -2.53 -4.74 9.62
C ALA A 150 -1.82 -5.98 9.05
N ALA A 151 -1.35 -6.90 9.90
CA ALA A 151 -0.68 -8.13 9.49
C ALA A 151 -1.63 -9.14 8.80
N ALA A 152 -2.92 -9.11 9.13
CA ALA A 152 -3.96 -9.90 8.44
C ALA A 152 -4.52 -9.19 7.19
N THR A 153 -4.14 -7.92 6.95
CA THR A 153 -4.47 -7.17 5.72
C THR A 153 -3.36 -7.32 4.67
N ARG A 154 -2.10 -7.31 5.10
CA ARG A 154 -0.91 -7.47 4.23
C ARG A 154 0.22 -8.07 5.06
N ASN A 155 1.02 -8.96 4.47
CA ASN A 155 2.18 -9.58 5.14
C ASN A 155 3.15 -8.53 5.75
N PHE A 156 3.27 -7.33 5.16
CA PHE A 156 4.10 -6.24 5.66
C PHE A 156 3.67 -5.75 7.05
N GLY A 157 2.42 -5.96 7.44
CA GLY A 157 1.90 -5.57 8.75
C GLY A 157 2.65 -6.22 9.91
N VAL A 158 3.21 -7.43 9.74
CA VAL A 158 4.00 -8.09 10.78
C VAL A 158 5.27 -7.32 11.14
N LEU A 159 5.80 -6.52 10.21
CA LEU A 159 6.98 -5.69 10.44
C LEU A 159 6.76 -4.61 11.52
N LEU A 160 5.50 -4.26 11.83
CA LEU A 160 5.17 -3.36 12.94
C LEU A 160 5.69 -3.85 14.29
N LEU A 161 5.91 -5.16 14.46
CA LEU A 161 6.45 -5.70 15.71
C LEU A 161 7.78 -5.04 16.08
N ILE A 162 8.64 -4.75 15.10
CA ILE A 162 9.97 -4.19 15.31
C ILE A 162 9.89 -2.73 15.83
N PRO A 163 9.25 -1.78 15.13
CA PRO A 163 9.15 -0.41 15.61
C PRO A 163 8.32 -0.27 16.88
N LEU A 164 7.25 -1.05 17.05
CA LEU A 164 6.46 -1.04 18.29
C LEU A 164 7.26 -1.61 19.47
N GLY A 165 8.05 -2.66 19.21
CA GLY A 165 8.99 -3.20 20.20
C GLY A 165 10.04 -2.18 20.62
N TYR A 166 10.57 -1.41 19.66
CA TYR A 166 11.46 -0.30 19.95
C TYR A 166 10.78 0.77 20.83
N GLU A 167 9.57 1.18 20.47
CA GLU A 167 8.82 2.20 21.25
C GLU A 167 8.53 1.72 22.68
N TRP A 168 8.16 0.45 22.84
CA TRP A 168 8.00 -0.13 24.17
C TRP A 168 9.31 -0.14 24.95
N LEU A 169 10.42 -0.58 24.36
CA LEU A 169 11.72 -0.63 25.01
C LEU A 169 12.18 0.75 25.48
N HIS A 170 12.01 1.77 24.64
CA HIS A 170 12.38 3.13 24.94
C HIS A 170 11.51 3.74 26.05
N ASN A 171 10.22 3.44 26.04
CA ASN A 171 9.23 3.97 26.99
C ASN A 171 8.80 2.92 28.05
N ARG A 172 9.60 1.89 28.31
CA ARG A 172 9.24 0.77 29.20
C ARG A 172 8.90 1.15 30.64
N ARG A 173 9.38 2.30 31.11
CA ARG A 173 9.05 2.82 32.44
C ARG A 173 7.63 3.35 32.50
N GLU A 174 7.15 3.90 31.41
CA GLU A 174 5.80 4.45 31.27
C GLU A 174 4.77 3.35 30.97
N PHE A 175 5.07 2.47 30.01
CA PHE A 175 4.17 1.38 29.62
C PHE A 175 4.14 0.21 30.61
N GLY A 176 5.21 0.02 31.39
CA GLY A 176 5.41 -1.17 32.22
C GLY A 176 6.16 -2.31 31.50
N ARG A 177 7.06 -2.94 32.26
CA ARG A 177 7.96 -3.99 31.71
C ARG A 177 7.23 -5.25 31.22
N TRP A 178 6.10 -5.55 31.83
CA TRP A 178 5.33 -6.76 31.53
C TRP A 178 4.34 -6.60 30.37
N GLU A 179 4.11 -5.36 29.94
CA GLU A 179 3.15 -5.03 28.87
C GLU A 179 3.63 -5.44 27.45
N ALA A 180 4.89 -5.89 27.32
CA ALA A 180 5.47 -6.34 26.06
C ALA A 180 4.65 -7.43 25.32
N TRP A 181 3.98 -8.30 26.09
CA TRP A 181 3.18 -9.39 25.51
C TRP A 181 2.06 -8.87 24.59
N LYS A 182 1.56 -7.64 24.81
CA LYS A 182 0.52 -7.03 23.98
C LYS A 182 0.97 -6.84 22.53
N MET A 183 2.27 -6.63 22.31
CA MET A 183 2.83 -6.53 20.96
C MET A 183 2.94 -7.88 20.25
N ALA A 184 2.93 -9.00 20.99
CA ALA A 184 2.86 -10.34 20.43
C ALA A 184 1.53 -10.60 19.68
N LEU A 185 0.54 -9.73 19.84
CA LEU A 185 -0.67 -9.74 19.01
C LEU A 185 -0.38 -9.41 17.54
N VAL A 186 0.63 -8.58 17.25
CA VAL A 186 0.95 -8.18 15.87
C VAL A 186 1.13 -9.39 14.94
N PRO A 187 2.01 -10.35 15.23
CA PRO A 187 2.14 -11.53 14.37
C PRO A 187 0.91 -12.46 14.39
N ALA A 188 0.01 -12.34 15.38
CA ALA A 188 -1.17 -13.20 15.44
C ALA A 188 -2.08 -13.06 14.21
N GLY A 189 -2.12 -11.86 13.59
CA GLY A 189 -2.88 -11.64 12.35
C GLY A 189 -2.35 -12.47 11.18
N LEU A 190 -1.02 -12.47 10.96
CA LEU A 190 -0.38 -13.32 9.95
C LEU A 190 -0.49 -14.80 10.32
N LEU A 191 -0.25 -15.16 11.58
CA LEU A 191 -0.32 -16.55 12.04
C LEU A 191 -1.73 -17.15 11.86
N GLY A 192 -2.76 -16.38 12.14
CA GLY A 192 -4.15 -16.81 11.87
C GLY A 192 -4.37 -17.17 10.41
N TYR A 193 -3.82 -16.38 9.49
CA TYR A 193 -3.90 -16.66 8.06
C TYR A 193 -3.05 -17.88 7.67
N VAL A 194 -1.84 -17.99 8.18
CA VAL A 194 -0.96 -19.17 7.97
C VAL A 194 -1.61 -20.46 8.45
N VAL A 195 -2.26 -20.47 9.61
CA VAL A 195 -3.03 -21.62 10.12
C VAL A 195 -4.19 -21.95 9.19
N PHE A 196 -4.93 -20.95 8.71
CA PHE A 196 -5.99 -21.17 7.72
C PHE A 196 -5.43 -21.81 6.44
N LEU A 197 -4.33 -21.28 5.88
CA LEU A 197 -3.71 -21.84 4.68
C LEU A 197 -3.23 -23.28 4.89
N TRP A 198 -2.65 -23.56 6.06
CA TRP A 198 -2.21 -24.92 6.41
C TRP A 198 -3.39 -25.89 6.46
N THR A 199 -4.48 -25.51 7.13
CA THR A 199 -5.66 -26.38 7.27
C THR A 199 -6.43 -26.54 5.97
N TRP A 200 -6.43 -25.53 5.11
CA TRP A 200 -7.21 -25.53 3.87
C TRP A 200 -6.41 -26.05 2.68
N PHE A 201 -5.18 -25.62 2.48
CA PHE A 201 -4.33 -25.99 1.34
C PHE A 201 -3.27 -27.05 1.68
N GLY A 202 -3.05 -27.37 2.95
CA GLY A 202 -1.96 -28.25 3.39
C GLY A 202 -0.57 -27.60 3.36
N ASP A 203 -0.47 -26.34 2.89
CA ASP A 203 0.77 -25.57 2.78
C ASP A 203 0.63 -24.21 3.48
N PRO A 204 1.30 -24.02 4.64
CA PRO A 204 1.24 -22.76 5.38
C PRO A 204 1.93 -21.58 4.69
N ALA A 205 2.80 -21.85 3.71
CA ALA A 205 3.61 -20.85 3.01
C ALA A 205 3.16 -20.62 1.55
N ILE A 206 2.03 -21.17 1.12
CA ILE A 206 1.53 -21.10 -0.26
C ILE A 206 1.45 -19.68 -0.77
N PHE A 207 1.03 -18.70 0.06
CA PHE A 207 0.97 -17.28 -0.32
C PHE A 207 2.33 -16.72 -0.73
N PHE A 208 3.42 -17.24 -0.15
CA PHE A 208 4.78 -16.81 -0.46
C PHE A 208 5.28 -17.47 -1.75
N SER A 209 5.04 -18.78 -1.95
CA SER A 209 5.43 -19.48 -3.17
C SER A 209 4.68 -18.94 -4.40
N GLN A 210 3.42 -18.52 -4.25
CA GLN A 210 2.64 -17.91 -5.32
C GLN A 210 3.15 -16.52 -5.75
N GLN A 211 3.84 -15.78 -4.88
CA GLN A 211 4.52 -14.54 -5.28
C GLN A 211 5.57 -14.82 -6.39
N GLY A 212 6.33 -15.92 -6.25
CA GLY A 212 7.27 -16.34 -7.28
C GLY A 212 6.58 -16.94 -8.50
N ALA A 213 5.64 -17.88 -8.28
CA ALA A 213 5.03 -18.66 -9.35
C ALA A 213 4.14 -17.80 -10.28
N HIS A 214 3.33 -16.92 -9.71
CA HIS A 214 2.35 -16.13 -10.46
C HIS A 214 2.87 -14.71 -10.79
N TRP A 215 3.48 -14.03 -9.80
CA TRP A 215 3.92 -12.64 -9.94
C TRP A 215 5.39 -12.49 -10.33
N SER A 216 6.11 -13.63 -10.50
CA SER A 216 7.56 -13.64 -10.79
C SER A 216 8.40 -12.81 -9.82
N ARG A 217 7.98 -12.73 -8.55
CA ARG A 217 8.66 -11.99 -7.51
C ARG A 217 9.53 -12.92 -6.67
N TYR A 218 10.83 -12.69 -6.68
CA TYR A 218 11.78 -13.50 -5.95
C TYR A 218 12.65 -12.63 -5.05
N LEU A 219 13.02 -13.18 -3.89
CA LEU A 219 13.95 -12.51 -2.99
C LEU A 219 15.30 -12.32 -3.68
N THR A 220 15.74 -11.08 -3.79
CA THR A 220 16.93 -10.67 -4.51
C THR A 220 17.71 -9.67 -3.66
N ASP A 221 19.03 -9.60 -3.82
CA ASP A 221 19.83 -8.58 -3.15
C ASP A 221 19.50 -7.18 -3.68
N PRO A 222 19.61 -6.14 -2.82
CA PRO A 222 19.23 -4.78 -3.20
C PRO A 222 20.02 -4.21 -4.39
N ALA A 223 21.29 -4.58 -4.56
CA ALA A 223 22.11 -4.03 -5.63
C ALA A 223 21.65 -4.56 -6.98
N THR A 224 21.39 -5.85 -7.08
CA THR A 224 20.81 -6.49 -8.27
C THR A 224 19.42 -5.90 -8.58
N ALA A 225 18.55 -5.78 -7.58
CA ALA A 225 17.22 -5.22 -7.77
C ALA A 225 17.24 -3.77 -8.27
N LEU A 226 18.11 -2.93 -7.71
CA LEU A 226 18.29 -1.55 -8.15
C LEU A 226 18.93 -1.45 -9.54
N GLY A 227 19.86 -2.37 -9.86
CA GLY A 227 20.43 -2.47 -11.20
C GLY A 227 19.38 -2.80 -12.26
N MET A 228 18.51 -3.78 -11.98
CA MET A 228 17.36 -4.11 -12.84
C MET A 228 16.44 -2.90 -13.01
N ALA A 229 16.06 -2.23 -11.91
CA ALA A 229 15.20 -1.06 -11.95
C ALA A 229 15.81 0.10 -12.76
N TRP A 230 17.12 0.32 -12.67
CA TRP A 230 17.82 1.33 -13.45
C TRP A 230 17.78 1.04 -14.96
N THR A 231 18.06 -0.21 -15.35
CA THR A 231 18.07 -0.62 -16.75
C THR A 231 16.67 -0.49 -17.37
N THR A 232 15.65 -1.06 -16.74
CA THR A 232 14.27 -1.01 -17.24
C THR A 232 13.68 0.40 -17.24
N ALA A 233 14.09 1.26 -16.28
CA ALA A 233 13.66 2.66 -16.27
C ALA A 233 14.26 3.46 -17.46
N GLY A 234 15.48 3.14 -17.90
CA GLY A 234 16.07 3.73 -19.09
C GLY A 234 15.27 3.41 -20.35
N GLU A 235 14.79 2.18 -20.47
CA GLU A 235 13.92 1.74 -21.57
C GLU A 235 12.56 2.44 -21.54
N GLY A 236 11.96 2.59 -20.36
CA GLY A 236 10.67 3.24 -20.15
C GLY A 236 10.62 4.75 -20.42
N LEU A 237 11.77 5.43 -20.37
CA LEU A 237 11.84 6.89 -20.51
C LEU A 237 11.31 7.38 -21.87
N GLY A 238 11.53 6.64 -22.95
CA GLY A 238 11.06 6.97 -24.28
C GLY A 238 9.53 7.08 -24.35
N TYR A 239 8.82 6.20 -23.66
CA TYR A 239 7.36 6.21 -23.61
C TYR A 239 6.79 7.38 -22.81
N LEU A 240 7.48 7.84 -21.76
CA LEU A 240 7.07 9.02 -21.00
C LEU A 240 7.25 10.34 -21.78
N LEU A 241 8.17 10.36 -22.73
CA LEU A 241 8.41 11.54 -23.58
C LEU A 241 7.42 11.63 -24.75
N ASP A 242 6.65 10.60 -25.02
CA ASP A 242 5.58 10.57 -26.02
C ASP A 242 4.22 10.27 -25.37
N PRO A 243 3.50 11.31 -24.86
CA PRO A 243 2.19 11.10 -24.25
C PRO A 243 1.15 10.51 -25.19
N ALA A 244 1.31 10.65 -26.52
CA ALA A 244 0.40 10.05 -27.49
C ALA A 244 0.47 8.52 -27.42
N MET A 245 1.65 7.94 -27.25
CA MET A 245 1.80 6.50 -27.07
C MET A 245 1.12 6.00 -25.82
N LEU A 246 1.16 6.76 -24.71
CA LEU A 246 0.55 6.36 -23.44
C LEU A 246 -0.98 6.30 -23.49
N PHE A 247 -1.62 7.18 -24.27
CA PHE A 247 -3.09 7.36 -24.25
C PHE A 247 -3.78 6.86 -25.51
N LEU A 248 -3.12 6.91 -26.67
CA LEU A 248 -3.75 6.65 -27.97
C LEU A 248 -3.37 5.30 -28.58
N ASP A 249 -2.22 4.72 -28.24
CA ASP A 249 -1.84 3.41 -28.73
C ASP A 249 -2.63 2.32 -27.99
N GLN A 250 -3.39 1.52 -28.78
CA GLN A 250 -4.16 0.38 -28.28
C GLN A 250 -3.55 -0.97 -28.67
N THR A 251 -2.47 -0.97 -29.43
CA THR A 251 -1.84 -2.19 -29.96
C THR A 251 -0.81 -2.80 -29.01
N SER A 252 -0.28 -1.99 -28.10
CA SER A 252 0.63 -2.39 -27.03
C SER A 252 0.22 -1.72 -25.72
N ASP A 253 0.70 -2.20 -24.57
CA ASP A 253 0.54 -1.47 -23.30
C ASP A 253 1.89 -0.85 -22.88
N PRO A 254 2.26 0.30 -23.49
CA PRO A 254 3.51 0.99 -23.19
C PRO A 254 3.54 1.57 -21.77
N THR A 255 2.41 1.51 -21.04
CA THR A 255 2.34 1.99 -19.66
C THR A 255 3.10 1.07 -18.70
N ILE A 256 3.28 -0.22 -19.04
CA ILE A 256 4.11 -1.14 -18.25
C ILE A 256 5.56 -0.67 -18.28
N GLU A 257 6.13 -0.41 -19.45
CA GLU A 257 7.51 0.08 -19.59
C GLU A 257 7.66 1.48 -19.00
N ALA A 258 6.73 2.40 -19.28
CA ALA A 258 6.72 3.74 -18.71
C ALA A 258 6.65 3.73 -17.17
N SER A 259 5.96 2.75 -16.58
CA SER A 259 5.86 2.59 -15.14
C SER A 259 7.21 2.32 -14.48
N ASN A 260 8.16 1.66 -15.16
CA ASN A 260 9.50 1.41 -14.65
C ASN A 260 10.24 2.73 -14.35
N THR A 261 10.14 3.71 -15.25
CA THR A 261 10.75 5.04 -15.05
C THR A 261 10.07 5.79 -13.91
N THR A 262 8.74 5.79 -13.86
CA THR A 262 8.00 6.46 -12.79
C THR A 262 8.23 5.80 -11.43
N ASN A 263 8.28 4.47 -11.38
CA ASN A 263 8.56 3.72 -10.14
C ASN A 263 9.96 4.05 -9.60
N LEU A 264 10.98 4.13 -10.47
CA LEU A 264 12.32 4.53 -10.06
C LEU A 264 12.37 5.98 -9.57
N ALA A 265 11.67 6.90 -10.25
CA ALA A 265 11.59 8.30 -9.81
C ALA A 265 10.93 8.42 -8.42
N PHE A 266 9.83 7.69 -8.18
CA PHE A 266 9.20 7.62 -6.87
C PHE A 266 10.13 7.00 -5.82
N LEU A 267 10.87 5.92 -6.16
CA LEU A 267 11.83 5.33 -5.24
C LEU A 267 12.87 6.35 -4.82
N VAL A 268 13.49 7.06 -5.76
CA VAL A 268 14.49 8.10 -5.46
C VAL A 268 13.90 9.18 -4.55
N PHE A 269 12.71 9.66 -4.85
CA PHE A 269 12.00 10.63 -4.01
C PHE A 269 11.79 10.12 -2.58
N PHE A 270 11.33 8.88 -2.40
CA PHE A 270 11.10 8.30 -1.08
C PHE A 270 12.41 7.99 -0.34
N LEU A 271 13.47 7.58 -1.03
CA LEU A 271 14.78 7.38 -0.41
C LEU A 271 15.37 8.70 0.11
N VAL A 272 15.22 9.80 -0.62
CA VAL A 272 15.61 11.14 -0.15
C VAL A 272 14.81 11.53 1.10
N LEU A 273 13.50 11.39 1.06
CA LEU A 273 12.65 11.66 2.24
C LEU A 273 13.00 10.76 3.42
N MET A 274 13.29 9.49 3.19
CA MET A 274 13.69 8.56 4.23
C MET A 274 15.02 8.97 4.87
N GLY A 275 16.02 9.40 4.05
CA GLY A 275 17.28 9.94 4.55
C GLY A 275 17.06 11.14 5.49
N ILE A 276 16.19 12.09 5.10
CA ILE A 276 15.80 13.23 5.95
C ILE A 276 15.03 12.72 7.18
N GLY A 277 14.18 11.71 7.00
CA GLY A 277 13.37 11.11 8.07
C GLY A 277 14.20 10.51 9.20
N PHE A 278 15.35 9.90 8.90
CA PHE A 278 16.24 9.38 9.93
C PHE A 278 16.74 10.44 10.90
N VAL A 279 16.74 11.71 10.49
CA VAL A 279 17.17 12.84 11.34
C VAL A 279 16.00 13.48 12.07
N ILE A 280 14.82 13.54 11.46
CA ILE A 280 13.68 14.34 11.96
C ILE A 280 12.61 13.49 12.63
N LEU A 281 12.31 12.30 12.11
CA LEU A 281 11.26 11.44 12.64
C LEU A 281 11.71 10.73 13.93
N PRO A 282 10.76 10.44 14.85
CA PRO A 282 11.02 9.49 15.92
C PRO A 282 11.56 8.16 15.40
N PRO A 283 12.53 7.53 16.09
CA PRO A 283 13.20 6.33 15.60
C PRO A 283 12.25 5.18 15.22
N GLY A 284 11.15 4.98 15.99
CA GLY A 284 10.16 3.96 15.64
C GLY A 284 9.51 4.19 14.27
N LEU A 285 9.17 5.45 13.93
CA LEU A 285 8.65 5.81 12.61
C LEU A 285 9.71 5.67 11.51
N SER A 286 10.97 6.02 11.80
CA SER A 286 12.08 5.83 10.85
C SER A 286 12.34 4.36 10.55
N VAL A 287 12.36 3.50 11.58
CA VAL A 287 12.49 2.04 11.41
C VAL A 287 11.34 1.47 10.61
N TYR A 288 10.09 1.87 10.92
CA TYR A 288 8.92 1.45 10.16
C TYR A 288 9.04 1.82 8.69
N THR A 289 9.38 3.09 8.40
CA THR A 289 9.60 3.59 7.03
C THR A 289 10.62 2.75 6.29
N PHE A 290 11.77 2.51 6.91
CA PHE A 290 12.85 1.71 6.32
C PHE A 290 12.36 0.31 5.94
N LEU A 291 11.70 -0.39 6.86
CA LEU A 291 11.21 -1.76 6.64
C LEU A 291 10.18 -1.83 5.52
N VAL A 292 9.21 -0.90 5.48
CA VAL A 292 8.16 -0.89 4.45
C VAL A 292 8.72 -0.50 3.08
N THR A 293 9.72 0.38 3.02
CA THR A 293 10.37 0.77 1.76
C THR A 293 11.31 -0.32 1.25
N LEU A 294 12.02 -1.01 2.14
CA LEU A 294 12.99 -2.04 1.76
C LEU A 294 12.33 -3.25 1.08
N LEU A 295 11.18 -3.68 1.56
CA LEU A 295 10.58 -4.94 1.14
C LEU A 295 10.21 -5.02 -0.35
N PRO A 296 9.57 -3.99 -0.96
CA PRO A 296 9.35 -3.98 -2.42
C PRO A 296 10.65 -4.03 -3.23
N ILE A 297 11.74 -3.46 -2.69
CA ILE A 297 13.06 -3.48 -3.35
C ILE A 297 13.64 -4.90 -3.33
N LEU A 298 13.46 -5.64 -2.23
CA LEU A 298 14.00 -7.00 -2.08
C LEU A 298 13.27 -8.06 -2.90
N THR A 299 12.09 -7.75 -3.45
CA THR A 299 11.27 -8.69 -4.21
C THR A 299 10.92 -8.16 -5.60
N PRO A 300 11.95 -7.92 -6.47
CA PRO A 300 11.71 -7.45 -7.82
C PRO A 300 11.02 -8.49 -8.68
N SER A 301 10.28 -8.03 -9.71
CA SER A 301 9.86 -8.83 -10.85
C SER A 301 10.76 -8.50 -12.05
N PRO A 302 11.10 -9.46 -12.93
CA PRO A 302 11.99 -9.21 -14.06
C PRO A 302 11.51 -8.11 -15.02
N LEU A 303 10.21 -8.04 -15.28
CA LEU A 303 9.62 -7.07 -16.22
C LEU A 303 9.38 -5.71 -15.57
N VAL A 304 8.97 -5.69 -14.31
CA VAL A 304 8.67 -4.47 -13.56
C VAL A 304 9.34 -4.59 -12.18
N PRO A 305 10.64 -4.31 -12.07
CA PRO A 305 11.40 -4.57 -10.84
C PRO A 305 10.83 -3.91 -9.58
N LEU A 306 10.26 -2.73 -9.73
CA LEU A 306 9.62 -1.97 -8.65
C LEU A 306 8.09 -1.97 -8.76
N MET A 307 7.50 -3.08 -9.22
CA MET A 307 6.06 -3.22 -9.42
C MET A 307 5.27 -2.81 -8.17
N GLY A 308 4.36 -1.86 -8.33
CA GLY A 308 3.49 -1.39 -7.26
C GLY A 308 4.17 -0.47 -6.25
N LEU A 309 5.44 -0.08 -6.43
CA LEU A 309 6.16 0.73 -5.46
C LEU A 309 5.41 2.02 -5.08
N PRO A 310 4.95 2.89 -6.01
CA PRO A 310 4.28 4.13 -5.64
C PRO A 310 3.01 3.90 -4.82
N ARG A 311 2.33 2.80 -5.07
CA ARG A 311 1.14 2.37 -4.33
C ARG A 311 1.53 1.87 -2.93
N TYR A 312 2.54 1.01 -2.82
CA TYR A 312 3.00 0.49 -1.53
C TYR A 312 3.57 1.58 -0.63
N MET A 313 4.14 2.64 -1.22
CA MET A 313 4.66 3.79 -0.46
C MET A 313 3.56 4.61 0.24
N LEU A 314 2.29 4.48 -0.12
CA LEU A 314 1.20 4.99 0.71
C LEU A 314 1.24 4.37 2.13
N GLY A 315 1.65 3.09 2.22
CA GLY A 315 1.88 2.41 3.50
C GLY A 315 3.02 3.00 4.33
N ALA A 316 3.99 3.67 3.71
CA ALA A 316 5.03 4.41 4.40
C ALA A 316 4.53 5.78 4.88
N PHE A 317 3.39 5.80 5.57
CA PHE A 317 2.64 7.01 5.98
C PHE A 317 3.50 8.02 6.75
N SER A 318 4.53 7.59 7.45
CA SER A 318 5.49 8.41 8.18
C SER A 318 6.23 9.41 7.28
N LEU A 319 6.44 9.08 6.00
CA LEU A 319 7.03 10.00 5.03
C LEU A 319 6.09 11.14 4.67
N PHE A 320 4.78 10.92 4.71
CA PHE A 320 3.79 12.00 4.53
C PHE A 320 3.68 12.89 5.76
N LEU A 321 3.89 12.34 6.97
CA LEU A 321 4.04 13.16 8.18
C LEU A 321 5.24 14.11 8.03
N LEU A 322 6.40 13.56 7.62
CA LEU A 322 7.62 14.32 7.38
C LEU A 322 7.43 15.37 6.28
N LEU A 323 6.89 14.96 5.13
CA LEU A 323 6.66 15.86 3.99
C LEU A 323 5.74 17.01 4.38
N GLY A 324 4.67 16.71 5.11
CA GLY A 324 3.77 17.74 5.65
C GLY A 324 4.49 18.70 6.60
N TYR A 325 5.31 18.19 7.51
CA TYR A 325 6.14 19.03 8.39
C TYR A 325 7.07 19.96 7.60
N LEU A 326 7.77 19.43 6.59
CA LEU A 326 8.68 20.24 5.77
C LEU A 326 7.94 21.32 4.96
N LEU A 327 6.82 20.95 4.33
CA LEU A 327 6.06 21.85 3.47
C LEU A 327 5.20 22.84 4.25
N SER A 328 4.81 22.54 5.49
CA SER A 328 4.04 23.47 6.35
C SER A 328 4.77 24.78 6.61
N ARG A 329 6.09 24.80 6.47
CA ARG A 329 6.93 26.01 6.67
C ARG A 329 6.84 27.04 5.53
N SER A 330 6.28 26.66 4.38
CA SER A 330 6.10 27.55 3.22
C SER A 330 4.79 27.26 2.50
N LYS A 331 3.86 28.20 2.53
CA LYS A 331 2.60 28.09 1.77
C LYS A 331 2.84 27.88 0.28
N LEU A 332 3.82 28.58 -0.29
CA LEU A 332 4.18 28.43 -1.70
C LEU A 332 4.62 26.99 -2.00
N ALA A 333 5.52 26.44 -1.19
CA ALA A 333 6.01 25.07 -1.38
C ALA A 333 4.86 24.05 -1.25
N LEU A 334 3.98 24.20 -0.25
CA LEU A 334 2.84 23.32 -0.07
C LEU A 334 1.87 23.38 -1.27
N TYR A 335 1.47 24.58 -1.71
CA TYR A 335 0.56 24.71 -2.84
C TYR A 335 1.18 24.25 -4.16
N SER A 336 2.46 24.55 -4.40
CA SER A 336 3.18 24.00 -5.57
C SER A 336 3.19 22.49 -5.57
N TRP A 337 3.46 21.86 -4.41
CA TRP A 337 3.36 20.41 -4.27
C TRP A 337 1.96 19.91 -4.61
N LEU A 338 0.90 20.50 -4.03
CA LEU A 338 -0.48 20.06 -4.26
C LEU A 338 -0.89 20.15 -5.72
N VAL A 339 -0.48 21.21 -6.43
CA VAL A 339 -0.77 21.38 -7.86
C VAL A 339 -0.06 20.33 -8.70
N VAL A 340 1.24 20.15 -8.50
CA VAL A 340 2.03 19.17 -9.28
C VAL A 340 1.59 17.74 -8.97
N SER A 341 1.52 17.41 -7.69
CA SER A 341 1.15 16.07 -7.20
C SER A 341 -0.29 15.70 -7.59
N GLY A 342 -1.22 16.65 -7.42
CA GLY A 342 -2.62 16.46 -7.84
C GLY A 342 -2.77 16.35 -9.36
N GLY A 343 -2.03 17.13 -10.14
CA GLY A 343 -2.00 17.01 -11.60
C GLY A 343 -1.51 15.64 -12.07
N LEU A 344 -0.42 15.14 -11.48
CA LEU A 344 0.06 13.78 -11.72
C LEU A 344 -0.97 12.73 -11.28
N GLY A 345 -1.65 12.95 -10.14
CA GLY A 345 -2.71 12.08 -9.65
C GLY A 345 -3.87 11.95 -10.62
N VAL A 346 -4.30 13.07 -11.23
CA VAL A 346 -5.34 13.05 -12.27
C VAL A 346 -4.89 12.25 -13.49
N ALA A 347 -3.65 12.43 -13.96
CA ALA A 347 -3.11 11.69 -15.09
C ALA A 347 -3.04 10.18 -14.80
N LEU A 348 -2.50 9.78 -13.63
CA LEU A 348 -2.43 8.38 -13.24
C LEU A 348 -3.82 7.75 -13.02
N THR A 349 -4.78 8.51 -12.47
CA THR A 349 -6.17 8.05 -12.35
C THR A 349 -6.80 7.83 -13.72
N ALA A 350 -6.56 8.72 -14.69
CA ALA A 350 -7.06 8.56 -16.05
C ALA A 350 -6.51 7.28 -16.70
N LEU A 351 -5.22 6.98 -16.53
CA LEU A 351 -4.64 5.72 -16.98
C LEU A 351 -5.30 4.52 -16.29
N PHE A 352 -5.45 4.56 -14.97
CA PHE A 352 -6.05 3.47 -14.19
C PHE A 352 -7.48 3.15 -14.65
N VAL A 353 -8.36 4.15 -14.77
CA VAL A 353 -9.76 3.92 -15.16
C VAL A 353 -9.91 3.52 -16.62
N THR A 354 -8.91 3.77 -17.46
CA THR A 354 -8.86 3.34 -18.87
C THR A 354 -8.13 2.01 -19.07
N TRP A 355 -7.96 1.21 -18.02
CA TRP A 355 -7.28 -0.10 -18.06
C TRP A 355 -5.81 -0.04 -18.47
N ARG A 356 -5.15 1.08 -18.26
CA ARG A 356 -3.70 1.19 -18.44
C ARG A 356 -2.97 0.89 -17.13
N TRP A 357 -1.83 0.23 -17.25
CA TRP A 357 -1.02 -0.09 -16.09
C TRP A 357 -0.44 1.19 -15.45
N VAL A 358 -0.54 1.29 -14.11
CA VAL A 358 -0.06 2.47 -13.36
C VAL A 358 0.99 2.08 -12.32
N ALA A 359 0.80 0.96 -11.58
CA ALA A 359 1.67 0.57 -10.48
C ALA A 359 1.48 -0.91 -10.09
#